data_656730b70dac184d655fcddf6868d84f
#
_entry.id   656730b70dac184d655fcddf6868d84f
#
_cell.length_a   1.000
_cell.length_b   1.000
_cell.length_c   1.000
_cell.angle_alpha   90.00
_cell.angle_beta   90.00
_cell.angle_gamma   90.00
#
_symmetry.space_group_name_H-M   'P 1'
#
loop_
_entity.id
_entity.type
_entity.pdbx_description
1 polymer ?
#
loop_
_entity_poly.entity_id
_entity_poly.type
_entity_poly.pdbx_seq_one_letter_code
_entity_poly.pdbx_strand_id
1 'polypeptide(L)'
;MNSKLLALVVAASTVTSLSAATVRIVQTNSAGDSVMLIDPASNAVVGEIGGIEVNHGAVASPDGRRLYITDEAESTLDVADLKTLKVIKRIPLTNHPNNVAVSKDGTRVYAAIVAGAGAIDVIDTAALTRVNSIRTEGGIHNVYVTPNGRFVVAGSIPGRKIIVIDQKTEQILWTVPTRDGVRPIAFETARDGSTTRIFAQLSNFNGFIAVDFSTHAIVNEIKLPEVPAAERVTEGLQGSPAHGLAVTPDGATLCVLSKMNTRIYFYSMPALTLQGESKVGHHPDWVTLTPDGKRAYVANAGSNSVSVIDIAAHREITQIPVGQVPKRNSTAILP
;
A
#
# COMPACT_ATOMS: atom_id res chain seq x y z
N MET A 1 -18.12 71.65 -29.29
CA MET A 1 -17.33 70.44 -29.70
C MET A 1 -16.96 69.70 -28.44
N ASN A 2 -17.68 68.68 -28.14
CA ASN A 2 -17.45 67.88 -26.92
C ASN A 2 -16.77 66.55 -27.31
N SER A 3 -15.47 66.41 -26.98
CA SER A 3 -14.72 65.18 -27.15
C SER A 3 -14.99 64.24 -25.96
N LYS A 4 -15.67 63.12 -26.17
CA LYS A 4 -15.79 62.08 -25.20
C LYS A 4 -14.56 61.11 -25.31
N LEU A 5 -13.69 61.12 -24.31
CA LEU A 5 -12.64 60.09 -24.16
C LEU A 5 -13.30 58.76 -23.74
N LEU A 6 -13.10 57.76 -24.55
CA LEU A 6 -13.51 56.39 -24.25
C LEU A 6 -12.31 55.68 -23.56
N ALA A 7 -12.41 55.40 -22.27
CA ALA A 7 -11.41 54.62 -21.54
C ALA A 7 -11.62 53.11 -21.79
N LEU A 8 -10.65 52.48 -22.43
CA LEU A 8 -10.62 51.05 -22.66
C LEU A 8 -10.08 50.36 -21.40
N VAL A 9 -10.94 49.66 -20.65
CA VAL A 9 -10.52 48.81 -19.52
C VAL A 9 -10.12 47.45 -20.07
N VAL A 10 -8.82 47.17 -20.09
CA VAL A 10 -8.29 45.83 -20.41
C VAL A 10 -8.33 45.01 -19.13
N ALA A 11 -9.27 44.07 -19.06
CA ALA A 11 -9.31 43.08 -18.01
C ALA A 11 -8.22 42.02 -18.27
N ALA A 12 -7.18 42.00 -17.48
CA ALA A 12 -6.17 40.96 -17.49
C ALA A 12 -6.73 39.68 -16.81
N SER A 13 -7.11 38.70 -17.63
CA SER A 13 -7.49 37.39 -17.13
C SER A 13 -6.23 36.64 -16.69
N THR A 14 -6.02 36.53 -15.38
CA THR A 14 -4.98 35.63 -14.83
C THR A 14 -5.44 34.18 -15.03
N VAL A 15 -4.86 33.50 -16.01
CA VAL A 15 -4.98 32.06 -16.17
C VAL A 15 -4.11 31.40 -15.08
N THR A 16 -4.71 31.00 -13.98
CA THR A 16 -4.09 30.10 -13.03
C THR A 16 -3.97 28.74 -13.72
N SER A 17 -2.77 28.41 -14.17
CA SER A 17 -2.45 27.03 -14.60
C SER A 17 -2.58 26.12 -13.38
N LEU A 18 -3.63 25.30 -13.30
CA LEU A 18 -3.64 24.14 -12.40
C LEU A 18 -2.44 23.28 -12.82
N SER A 19 -1.45 23.17 -11.94
CA SER A 19 -0.40 22.17 -12.11
C SER A 19 -1.08 20.80 -12.13
N ALA A 20 -0.79 20.00 -13.16
CA ALA A 20 -1.28 18.61 -13.17
C ALA A 20 -0.67 17.87 -11.99
N ALA A 21 -1.49 17.17 -11.23
CA ALA A 21 -1.05 16.37 -10.10
C ALA A 21 0.05 15.37 -10.53
N THR A 22 1.15 15.37 -9.81
CA THR A 22 2.32 14.54 -10.14
C THR A 22 2.25 13.19 -9.42
N VAL A 23 2.19 12.10 -10.17
CA VAL A 23 2.20 10.74 -9.59
C VAL A 23 3.63 10.32 -9.28
N ARG A 24 3.84 9.70 -8.13
CA ARG A 24 5.08 9.02 -7.74
C ARG A 24 4.78 7.64 -7.16
N ILE A 25 5.60 6.66 -7.50
CA ILE A 25 5.63 5.38 -6.79
C ILE A 25 6.71 5.50 -5.73
N VAL A 26 6.30 5.34 -4.49
CA VAL A 26 7.17 5.34 -3.31
C VAL A 26 7.63 3.91 -3.07
N GLN A 27 8.94 3.65 -3.02
CA GLN A 27 9.52 2.34 -2.80
C GLN A 27 10.39 2.32 -1.55
N THR A 28 10.05 1.51 -0.55
CA THR A 28 10.87 1.26 0.64
C THR A 28 11.90 0.17 0.38
N ASN A 29 13.12 0.34 0.89
CA ASN A 29 14.25 -0.56 0.72
C ASN A 29 14.74 -1.03 2.10
N SER A 30 14.20 -2.14 2.61
CA SER A 30 14.30 -2.51 4.03
C SER A 30 15.66 -3.04 4.49
N ALA A 31 16.60 -3.34 3.61
CA ALA A 31 17.99 -3.63 3.96
C ALA A 31 18.93 -2.45 3.65
N GLY A 32 18.36 -1.29 3.33
CA GLY A 32 19.01 -0.01 3.18
C GLY A 32 18.33 1.02 4.06
N ASP A 33 18.81 2.24 4.03
CA ASP A 33 18.31 3.37 4.82
C ASP A 33 17.56 4.41 3.96
N SER A 34 17.08 4.02 2.78
CA SER A 34 16.47 4.94 1.82
C SER A 34 15.10 4.50 1.33
N VAL A 35 14.25 5.50 1.10
CA VAL A 35 12.97 5.37 0.40
C VAL A 35 13.07 6.11 -0.93
N MET A 36 12.84 5.41 -2.03
CA MET A 36 12.98 5.95 -3.39
C MET A 36 11.63 6.36 -3.97
N LEU A 37 11.64 7.44 -4.76
CA LEU A 37 10.49 7.89 -5.53
C LEU A 37 10.74 7.60 -7.02
N ILE A 38 9.81 6.86 -7.63
CA ILE A 38 9.85 6.50 -9.06
C ILE A 38 8.81 7.35 -9.80
N ASP A 39 9.21 7.89 -10.94
CA ASP A 39 8.29 8.57 -11.85
C ASP A 39 7.67 7.56 -12.83
N PRO A 40 6.33 7.35 -12.82
CA PRO A 40 5.67 6.42 -13.73
C PRO A 40 5.74 6.84 -15.20
N ALA A 41 5.98 8.11 -15.50
CA ALA A 41 6.08 8.58 -16.87
C ALA A 41 7.38 8.14 -17.54
N SER A 42 8.49 8.17 -16.78
CA SER A 42 9.83 7.81 -17.27
C SER A 42 10.30 6.42 -16.82
N ASN A 43 9.62 5.79 -15.85
CA ASN A 43 10.05 4.58 -15.15
C ASN A 43 11.48 4.71 -14.56
N ALA A 44 11.78 5.86 -13.99
CA ALA A 44 13.07 6.15 -13.39
C ALA A 44 12.93 6.60 -11.93
N VAL A 45 13.95 6.33 -11.11
CA VAL A 45 14.09 6.91 -9.78
C VAL A 45 14.39 8.39 -9.94
N VAL A 46 13.57 9.25 -9.33
CA VAL A 46 13.65 10.73 -9.43
C VAL A 46 13.85 11.42 -8.10
N GLY A 47 13.89 10.66 -7.01
CA GLY A 47 14.12 11.21 -5.67
C GLY A 47 14.40 10.13 -4.65
N GLU A 48 15.03 10.52 -3.56
CA GLU A 48 15.41 9.63 -2.47
C GLU A 48 15.30 10.35 -1.12
N ILE A 49 14.74 9.65 -0.12
CA ILE A 49 14.71 10.08 1.27
C ILE A 49 15.60 9.10 2.05
N GLY A 50 16.73 9.58 2.55
CA GLY A 50 17.71 8.77 3.29
C GLY A 50 17.55 8.89 4.80
N GLY A 51 18.33 8.06 5.52
CA GLY A 51 18.45 8.08 6.98
C GLY A 51 17.24 7.48 7.71
N ILE A 52 16.56 6.49 7.10
CA ILE A 52 15.47 5.72 7.71
C ILE A 52 15.88 4.25 7.63
N GLU A 53 16.53 3.78 8.68
CA GLU A 53 17.05 2.42 8.74
C GLU A 53 15.93 1.39 8.86
N VAL A 54 16.04 0.28 8.11
CA VAL A 54 15.01 -0.78 8.07
C VAL A 54 13.60 -0.22 7.81
N ASN A 55 13.50 0.70 6.83
CA ASN A 55 12.21 1.26 6.42
C ASN A 55 11.30 0.17 5.83
N HIS A 56 10.05 0.10 6.30
CA HIS A 56 9.15 -1.00 5.89
C HIS A 56 7.90 -0.51 5.15
N GLY A 57 6.98 0.15 5.82
CA GLY A 57 5.79 0.73 5.23
C GLY A 57 5.95 2.21 4.94
N ALA A 58 5.35 2.70 3.85
CA ALA A 58 5.29 4.12 3.55
C ALA A 58 3.95 4.49 2.90
N VAL A 59 3.35 5.60 3.33
CA VAL A 59 2.11 6.13 2.78
C VAL A 59 2.14 7.65 2.71
N ALA A 60 1.72 8.23 1.58
CA ALA A 60 1.62 9.68 1.42
C ALA A 60 0.35 10.22 2.10
N SER A 61 0.43 11.44 2.62
CA SER A 61 -0.76 12.19 3.02
C SER A 61 -1.67 12.45 1.82
N PRO A 62 -3.01 12.53 2.00
CA PRO A 62 -3.93 12.79 0.90
C PRO A 62 -3.69 14.11 0.16
N ASP A 63 -3.07 15.09 0.80
CA ASP A 63 -2.68 16.36 0.19
C ASP A 63 -1.32 16.29 -0.56
N GLY A 64 -0.66 15.11 -0.56
CA GLY A 64 0.60 14.88 -1.26
C GLY A 64 1.81 15.61 -0.70
N ARG A 65 1.74 16.16 0.51
CA ARG A 65 2.83 16.98 1.08
C ARG A 65 3.76 16.22 1.99
N ARG A 66 3.26 15.16 2.65
CA ARG A 66 4.01 14.38 3.63
C ARG A 66 4.05 12.92 3.24
N LEU A 67 5.11 12.24 3.62
CA LEU A 67 5.23 10.79 3.59
C LEU A 67 5.41 10.30 5.03
N TYR A 68 4.62 9.31 5.43
CA TYR A 68 4.70 8.63 6.72
C TYR A 68 5.37 7.29 6.50
N ILE A 69 6.48 7.03 7.19
CA ILE A 69 7.34 5.86 6.96
C ILE A 69 7.56 5.16 8.30
N THR A 70 7.35 3.85 8.35
CA THR A 70 7.71 3.07 9.54
C THR A 70 9.20 2.72 9.51
N ASP A 71 9.88 3.04 10.60
CA ASP A 71 11.26 2.69 10.87
C ASP A 71 11.29 1.57 11.92
N GLU A 72 11.67 0.36 11.48
CA GLU A 72 11.69 -0.81 12.36
C GLU A 72 12.86 -0.75 13.34
N ALA A 73 14.01 -0.19 12.92
CA ALA A 73 15.21 -0.13 13.74
C ALA A 73 15.02 0.77 14.97
N GLU A 74 14.45 1.95 14.76
CA GLU A 74 14.25 2.96 15.79
C GLU A 74 12.89 2.87 16.50
N SER A 75 11.98 2.02 16.02
CA SER A 75 10.60 1.95 16.50
C SER A 75 9.90 3.29 16.41
N THR A 76 10.01 3.97 15.27
CA THR A 76 9.40 5.27 15.01
C THR A 76 8.48 5.26 13.80
N LEU A 77 7.62 6.27 13.73
CA LEU A 77 7.00 6.73 12.49
C LEU A 77 7.72 8.01 12.06
N ASP A 78 8.46 7.91 10.98
CA ASP A 78 9.19 9.02 10.40
C ASP A 78 8.29 9.78 9.44
N VAL A 79 8.27 11.11 9.57
CA VAL A 79 7.50 12.00 8.71
C VAL A 79 8.47 12.75 7.82
N ALA A 80 8.35 12.56 6.52
CA ALA A 80 9.15 13.28 5.54
C ALA A 80 8.30 14.30 4.78
N ASP A 81 8.91 15.42 4.41
CA ASP A 81 8.34 16.43 3.52
C ASP A 81 8.62 16.00 2.07
N LEU A 82 7.58 15.80 1.26
CA LEU A 82 7.70 15.30 -0.12
C LEU A 82 8.23 16.34 -1.12
N LYS A 83 8.28 17.61 -0.75
CA LYS A 83 8.89 18.67 -1.58
C LYS A 83 10.40 18.72 -1.39
N THR A 84 10.87 18.58 -0.14
CA THR A 84 12.30 18.69 0.19
C THR A 84 12.99 17.35 0.28
N LEU A 85 12.22 16.24 0.34
CA LEU A 85 12.68 14.87 0.52
C LEU A 85 13.50 14.69 1.80
N LYS A 86 13.14 15.40 2.87
CA LYS A 86 13.80 15.34 4.18
C LYS A 86 12.87 14.88 5.26
N VAL A 87 13.38 14.06 6.18
CA VAL A 87 12.67 13.73 7.43
C VAL A 87 12.56 15.00 8.27
N ILE A 88 11.32 15.35 8.63
CA ILE A 88 10.99 16.55 9.42
C ILE A 88 10.58 16.22 10.84
N LYS A 89 10.21 14.95 11.12
CA LYS A 89 9.82 14.51 12.46
C LYS A 89 9.99 13.00 12.59
N ARG A 90 10.42 12.54 13.76
CA ARG A 90 10.36 11.13 14.20
C ARG A 90 9.43 11.03 15.39
N ILE A 91 8.43 10.16 15.29
CA ILE A 91 7.38 9.98 16.30
C ILE A 91 7.59 8.61 16.94
N PRO A 92 7.90 8.52 18.25
CA PRO A 92 8.06 7.25 18.93
C PRO A 92 6.76 6.43 18.91
N LEU A 93 6.87 5.16 18.53
CA LEU A 93 5.79 4.18 18.56
C LEU A 93 5.89 3.30 19.82
N THR A 94 4.82 2.54 20.11
CA THR A 94 4.81 1.67 21.30
C THR A 94 5.81 0.53 21.21
N ASN A 95 6.10 0.05 20.00
CA ASN A 95 7.07 -1.02 19.74
C ASN A 95 7.34 -1.10 18.23
N HIS A 96 8.02 -2.14 17.80
CA HIS A 96 8.47 -2.46 16.44
C HIS A 96 7.33 -2.37 15.41
N PRO A 97 7.33 -1.40 14.50
CA PRO A 97 6.28 -1.22 13.50
C PRO A 97 6.49 -2.09 12.26
N ASN A 98 5.46 -2.21 11.42
CA ASN A 98 5.58 -2.85 10.11
C ASN A 98 4.90 -1.98 9.03
N ASN A 99 3.59 -2.08 8.88
CA ASN A 99 2.86 -1.33 7.86
C ASN A 99 2.21 -0.06 8.45
N VAL A 100 1.82 0.84 7.55
CA VAL A 100 1.21 2.11 7.90
C VAL A 100 0.07 2.44 6.93
N ALA A 101 -0.97 3.08 7.44
CA ALA A 101 -2.08 3.59 6.64
C ALA A 101 -2.47 5.00 7.12
N VAL A 102 -3.01 5.82 6.22
CA VAL A 102 -3.50 7.16 6.50
C VAL A 102 -5.02 7.20 6.35
N SER A 103 -5.72 7.93 7.22
CA SER A 103 -7.15 8.17 7.06
C SER A 103 -7.45 8.96 5.79
N LYS A 104 -8.63 8.75 5.21
CA LYS A 104 -9.02 9.42 3.96
C LYS A 104 -9.05 10.95 4.06
N ASP A 105 -9.38 11.48 5.23
CA ASP A 105 -9.36 12.91 5.55
C ASP A 105 -7.96 13.44 5.93
N GLY A 106 -6.96 12.55 6.02
CA GLY A 106 -5.59 12.88 6.36
C GLY A 106 -5.34 13.24 7.82
N THR A 107 -6.34 13.10 8.72
CA THR A 107 -6.21 13.54 10.11
C THR A 107 -5.53 12.51 11.02
N ARG A 108 -5.52 11.23 10.62
CA ARG A 108 -4.94 10.12 11.38
C ARG A 108 -4.01 9.26 10.53
N VAL A 109 -2.94 8.79 11.17
CA VAL A 109 -2.08 7.72 10.66
C VAL A 109 -2.15 6.54 11.62
N TYR A 110 -2.26 5.35 11.07
CA TYR A 110 -2.33 4.08 11.78
C TYR A 110 -1.06 3.28 11.50
N ALA A 111 -0.26 2.99 12.53
CA ALA A 111 0.94 2.17 12.42
C ALA A 111 0.70 0.78 13.02
N ALA A 112 0.97 -0.27 12.24
CA ALA A 112 0.86 -1.66 12.68
C ALA A 112 2.04 -2.03 13.56
N ILE A 113 1.81 -2.44 14.81
CA ILE A 113 2.84 -2.87 15.76
C ILE A 113 2.89 -4.41 15.81
N VAL A 114 4.02 -4.98 15.37
CA VAL A 114 4.18 -6.45 15.28
C VAL A 114 4.67 -7.09 16.55
N ALA A 115 5.42 -6.37 17.37
CA ALA A 115 6.05 -6.92 18.57
C ALA A 115 5.16 -6.82 19.82
N GLY A 116 5.49 -7.61 20.84
CA GLY A 116 4.74 -7.65 22.10
C GLY A 116 3.34 -8.21 21.94
N ALA A 117 2.38 -7.64 22.65
CA ALA A 117 0.97 -8.02 22.57
C ALA A 117 0.27 -7.58 21.28
N GLY A 118 0.95 -6.77 20.47
CA GLY A 118 0.41 -6.19 19.24
C GLY A 118 -0.54 -5.03 19.49
N ALA A 119 -0.48 -4.05 18.61
CA ALA A 119 -1.33 -2.87 18.66
C ALA A 119 -1.44 -2.21 17.27
N ILE A 120 -2.32 -1.24 17.17
CA ILE A 120 -2.31 -0.23 16.11
C ILE A 120 -2.11 1.12 16.81
N ASP A 121 -0.96 1.72 16.61
CA ASP A 121 -0.70 3.07 17.11
C ASP A 121 -1.40 4.09 16.23
N VAL A 122 -2.08 5.05 16.87
CA VAL A 122 -2.82 6.11 16.19
C VAL A 122 -2.11 7.44 16.39
N ILE A 123 -1.78 8.07 15.27
CA ILE A 123 -1.03 9.32 15.24
C ILE A 123 -1.92 10.45 14.73
N ASP A 124 -1.94 11.57 15.45
CA ASP A 124 -2.54 12.82 14.99
C ASP A 124 -1.59 13.52 14.03
N THR A 125 -2.06 13.79 12.80
CA THR A 125 -1.22 14.33 11.73
C THR A 125 -0.96 15.83 11.85
N ALA A 126 -1.79 16.56 12.58
CA ALA A 126 -1.60 17.97 12.83
C ALA A 126 -0.59 18.21 13.96
N ALA A 127 -0.74 17.46 15.07
CA ALA A 127 0.16 17.55 16.21
C ALA A 127 1.48 16.78 15.99
N LEU A 128 1.51 15.83 15.07
CA LEU A 128 2.61 14.87 14.84
C LEU A 128 3.01 14.15 16.12
N THR A 129 1.98 13.61 16.82
CA THR A 129 2.15 12.83 18.04
C THR A 129 1.26 11.60 18.03
N ARG A 130 1.68 10.55 18.71
CA ARG A 130 0.85 9.40 18.98
C ARG A 130 -0.20 9.76 20.04
N VAL A 131 -1.48 9.56 19.71
CA VAL A 131 -2.62 9.95 20.57
C VAL A 131 -3.34 8.74 21.16
N ASN A 132 -3.21 7.56 20.54
CA ASN A 132 -3.83 6.33 21.03
C ASN A 132 -3.01 5.10 20.61
N SER A 133 -3.32 3.95 21.21
CA SER A 133 -2.80 2.65 20.83
C SER A 133 -3.90 1.60 21.03
N ILE A 134 -4.46 1.11 19.93
CA ILE A 134 -5.56 0.13 19.94
C ILE A 134 -4.95 -1.26 20.14
N ARG A 135 -5.21 -1.88 21.28
CA ARG A 135 -4.72 -3.23 21.62
C ARG A 135 -5.43 -4.28 20.77
N THR A 136 -4.68 -5.24 20.21
CA THR A 136 -5.18 -6.21 19.24
C THR A 136 -5.02 -7.67 19.65
N GLU A 137 -4.38 -7.94 20.79
CA GLU A 137 -4.13 -9.30 21.31
C GLU A 137 -3.46 -10.19 20.25
N GLY A 138 -2.36 -9.72 19.72
CA GLY A 138 -1.54 -10.38 18.70
C GLY A 138 -0.93 -9.37 17.74
N GLY A 139 0.36 -9.52 17.45
CA GLY A 139 1.13 -8.60 16.59
C GLY A 139 0.44 -8.34 15.25
N ILE A 140 0.36 -7.08 14.87
CA ILE A 140 -0.27 -6.63 13.62
C ILE A 140 0.79 -6.49 12.55
N HIS A 141 0.64 -7.27 11.48
CA HIS A 141 1.55 -7.22 10.33
C HIS A 141 1.16 -6.12 9.34
N ASN A 142 -0.13 -5.98 9.04
CA ASN A 142 -0.62 -4.97 8.10
C ASN A 142 -1.83 -4.23 8.66
N VAL A 143 -1.92 -2.94 8.34
CA VAL A 143 -3.07 -2.08 8.63
C VAL A 143 -3.45 -1.31 7.38
N TYR A 144 -4.75 -1.11 7.17
CA TYR A 144 -5.35 -0.42 6.03
C TYR A 144 -6.52 0.44 6.49
N VAL A 145 -6.84 1.45 5.71
CA VAL A 145 -8.11 2.17 5.80
C VAL A 145 -8.97 1.78 4.59
N THR A 146 -10.23 1.45 4.83
CA THR A 146 -11.15 1.08 3.73
C THR A 146 -11.34 2.26 2.75
N PRO A 147 -11.62 2.01 1.45
CA PRO A 147 -11.71 3.06 0.44
C PRO A 147 -12.71 4.18 0.75
N ASN A 148 -13.79 3.88 1.48
CA ASN A 148 -14.74 4.90 1.96
C ASN A 148 -14.26 5.66 3.21
N GLY A 149 -13.14 5.25 3.83
CA GLY A 149 -12.58 5.87 5.04
C GLY A 149 -13.28 5.49 6.34
N ARG A 150 -14.26 4.58 6.30
CA ARG A 150 -15.09 4.28 7.49
C ARG A 150 -14.43 3.33 8.48
N PHE A 151 -13.60 2.41 7.99
CA PHE A 151 -13.02 1.37 8.83
C PHE A 151 -11.49 1.31 8.70
N VAL A 152 -10.85 0.93 9.78
CA VAL A 152 -9.47 0.46 9.80
C VAL A 152 -9.50 -1.06 9.84
N VAL A 153 -8.76 -1.71 8.92
CA VAL A 153 -8.69 -3.16 8.81
C VAL A 153 -7.27 -3.62 9.04
N ALA A 154 -7.08 -4.60 9.89
CA ALA A 154 -5.77 -5.10 10.24
C ALA A 154 -5.67 -6.62 10.11
N GLY A 155 -4.49 -7.09 9.74
CA GLY A 155 -4.13 -8.49 9.68
C GLY A 155 -3.11 -8.87 10.75
N SER A 156 -3.43 -9.88 11.55
CA SER A 156 -2.52 -10.43 12.55
C SER A 156 -1.96 -11.77 12.09
N ILE A 157 -0.61 -11.91 12.11
CA ILE A 157 0.03 -13.19 11.83
C ILE A 157 -0.10 -14.11 13.04
N PRO A 158 0.38 -13.76 14.25
CA PRO A 158 0.31 -14.65 15.40
C PRO A 158 -1.13 -14.84 15.89
N GLY A 159 -1.98 -13.81 15.76
CA GLY A 159 -3.39 -13.89 16.15
C GLY A 159 -4.29 -14.62 15.15
N ARG A 160 -3.80 -14.91 13.93
CA ARG A 160 -4.55 -15.60 12.86
C ARG A 160 -5.96 -15.04 12.68
N LYS A 161 -6.06 -13.72 12.52
CA LYS A 161 -7.35 -13.03 12.39
C LYS A 161 -7.24 -11.76 11.58
N ILE A 162 -8.32 -11.43 10.90
CA ILE A 162 -8.60 -10.10 10.38
C ILE A 162 -9.37 -9.34 11.47
N ILE A 163 -9.04 -8.08 11.68
CA ILE A 163 -9.65 -7.21 12.69
C ILE A 163 -10.23 -6.01 11.96
N VAL A 164 -11.49 -5.68 12.22
CA VAL A 164 -12.15 -4.49 11.67
C VAL A 164 -12.52 -3.55 12.81
N ILE A 165 -12.13 -2.30 12.65
CA ILE A 165 -12.19 -1.24 13.64
C ILE A 165 -12.98 -0.08 13.03
N ASP A 166 -13.88 0.50 13.78
CA ASP A 166 -14.55 1.76 13.41
C ASP A 166 -13.54 2.92 13.48
N GLN A 167 -13.33 3.60 12.35
CA GLN A 167 -12.31 4.65 12.26
C GLN A 167 -12.59 5.85 13.17
N LYS A 168 -13.87 6.17 13.40
CA LYS A 168 -14.28 7.33 14.20
C LYS A 168 -14.15 7.09 15.70
N THR A 169 -14.53 5.89 16.17
CA THR A 169 -14.52 5.54 17.59
C THR A 169 -13.26 4.80 18.02
N GLU A 170 -12.47 4.30 17.05
CA GLU A 170 -11.27 3.48 17.26
C GLU A 170 -11.56 2.19 18.05
N GLN A 171 -12.82 1.71 18.00
CA GLN A 171 -13.22 0.47 18.65
C GLN A 171 -13.24 -0.70 17.68
N ILE A 172 -12.77 -1.86 18.15
CA ILE A 172 -12.87 -3.12 17.38
C ILE A 172 -14.36 -3.47 17.29
N LEU A 173 -14.85 -3.61 16.04
CA LEU A 173 -16.23 -3.99 15.76
C LEU A 173 -16.41 -5.50 15.68
N TRP A 174 -15.54 -6.16 14.91
CA TRP A 174 -15.57 -7.59 14.71
C TRP A 174 -14.22 -8.14 14.21
N THR A 175 -14.07 -9.44 14.30
CA THR A 175 -12.89 -10.16 13.82
C THR A 175 -13.30 -11.39 13.05
N VAL A 176 -12.45 -11.79 12.07
CA VAL A 176 -12.60 -13.05 11.33
C VAL A 176 -11.39 -13.93 11.65
N PRO A 177 -11.58 -15.06 12.33
CA PRO A 177 -10.50 -16.04 12.52
C PRO A 177 -10.11 -16.66 11.17
N THR A 178 -8.82 -16.91 10.99
CA THR A 178 -8.26 -17.54 9.80
C THR A 178 -7.45 -18.75 10.20
N ARG A 179 -7.28 -19.72 9.28
CA ARG A 179 -6.49 -20.93 9.55
C ARG A 179 -5.00 -20.65 9.77
N ASP A 180 -4.52 -19.52 9.21
CA ASP A 180 -3.11 -19.13 9.28
C ASP A 180 -2.97 -17.62 9.43
N GLY A 181 -1.75 -17.13 9.68
CA GLY A 181 -1.46 -15.71 9.86
C GLY A 181 -1.86 -14.87 8.65
N VAL A 182 -2.52 -13.75 8.91
CA VAL A 182 -3.00 -12.84 7.86
C VAL A 182 -1.86 -11.97 7.35
N ARG A 183 -1.65 -12.01 6.04
CA ARG A 183 -0.65 -11.27 5.26
C ARG A 183 -1.31 -10.06 4.57
N PRO A 184 -0.85 -9.58 3.40
CA PRO A 184 -1.48 -8.46 2.71
C PRO A 184 -2.99 -8.59 2.50
N ILE A 185 -3.65 -7.44 2.48
CA ILE A 185 -5.10 -7.30 2.30
C ILE A 185 -5.37 -6.33 1.15
N ALA A 186 -6.45 -6.59 0.38
CA ALA A 186 -7.04 -5.66 -0.57
C ALA A 186 -8.57 -5.66 -0.42
N PHE A 187 -9.24 -4.65 -0.99
CA PHE A 187 -10.68 -4.46 -0.85
C PHE A 187 -11.38 -4.46 -2.19
N GLU A 188 -12.52 -5.15 -2.25
CA GLU A 188 -13.53 -4.89 -3.26
C GLU A 188 -14.51 -3.86 -2.74
N THR A 189 -14.95 -2.96 -3.61
CA THR A 189 -15.90 -1.90 -3.26
C THR A 189 -17.09 -1.88 -4.19
N ALA A 190 -18.24 -1.57 -3.64
CA ALA A 190 -19.43 -1.22 -4.42
C ALA A 190 -19.28 0.19 -5.05
N ARG A 191 -20.21 0.56 -5.92
CA ARG A 191 -20.21 1.87 -6.61
C ARG A 191 -20.29 3.07 -5.66
N ASP A 192 -20.86 2.89 -4.47
CA ASP A 192 -20.95 3.91 -3.42
C ASP A 192 -19.67 4.01 -2.58
N GLY A 193 -18.64 3.19 -2.89
CA GLY A 193 -17.38 3.12 -2.17
C GLY A 193 -17.41 2.25 -0.91
N SER A 194 -18.53 1.63 -0.58
CA SER A 194 -18.59 0.69 0.55
C SER A 194 -17.81 -0.59 0.24
N THR A 195 -17.14 -1.15 1.25
CA THR A 195 -16.41 -2.41 1.11
C THR A 195 -17.39 -3.57 1.06
N THR A 196 -17.27 -4.43 0.04
CA THR A 196 -18.11 -5.63 -0.15
C THR A 196 -17.35 -6.90 0.23
N ARG A 197 -16.07 -7.01 -0.14
CA ARG A 197 -15.20 -8.13 0.23
C ARG A 197 -13.82 -7.66 0.67
N ILE A 198 -13.23 -8.44 1.57
CA ILE A 198 -11.82 -8.33 1.93
C ILE A 198 -11.08 -9.50 1.29
N PHE A 199 -10.07 -9.23 0.47
CA PHE A 199 -9.13 -10.23 0.00
C PHE A 199 -7.93 -10.26 0.92
N ALA A 200 -7.50 -11.44 1.35
CA ALA A 200 -6.33 -11.58 2.20
C ALA A 200 -5.48 -12.78 1.79
N GLN A 201 -4.17 -12.59 1.80
CA GLN A 201 -3.21 -13.69 1.71
C GLN A 201 -2.92 -14.23 3.11
N LEU A 202 -2.60 -15.51 3.19
CA LEU A 202 -2.32 -16.18 4.46
C LEU A 202 -0.89 -16.74 4.45
N SER A 203 -0.32 -16.85 5.63
CA SER A 203 0.95 -17.57 5.83
C SER A 203 0.78 -19.02 5.35
N ASN A 204 1.87 -19.59 4.83
CA ASN A 204 1.94 -20.99 4.37
C ASN A 204 0.93 -21.36 3.25
N PHE A 205 0.32 -20.37 2.62
CA PHE A 205 -0.66 -20.58 1.56
C PHE A 205 -0.30 -19.76 0.30
N ASN A 206 -0.02 -20.46 -0.80
CA ASN A 206 0.19 -19.84 -2.11
C ASN A 206 -1.16 -19.54 -2.76
N GLY A 207 -1.84 -18.51 -2.27
CA GLY A 207 -3.21 -18.17 -2.64
C GLY A 207 -3.75 -16.98 -1.86
N PHE A 208 -5.05 -16.84 -1.88
CA PHE A 208 -5.77 -15.83 -1.12
C PHE A 208 -7.17 -16.32 -0.72
N ILE A 209 -7.73 -15.68 0.30
CA ILE A 209 -9.13 -15.85 0.71
C ILE A 209 -9.92 -14.59 0.38
N ALA A 210 -11.23 -14.74 0.21
CA ALA A 210 -12.19 -13.64 0.17
C ALA A 210 -13.15 -13.76 1.37
N VAL A 211 -13.28 -12.67 2.11
CA VAL A 211 -14.22 -12.53 3.22
C VAL A 211 -15.33 -11.57 2.81
N ASP A 212 -16.58 -12.01 2.90
CA ASP A 212 -17.74 -11.13 2.72
C ASP A 212 -17.85 -10.16 3.90
N PHE A 213 -17.89 -8.87 3.58
CA PHE A 213 -17.82 -7.81 4.59
C PHE A 213 -19.09 -7.71 5.44
N SER A 214 -20.24 -8.13 4.91
CA SER A 214 -21.54 -8.03 5.58
C SER A 214 -21.83 -9.22 6.52
N THR A 215 -21.41 -10.42 6.08
CA THR A 215 -21.64 -11.67 6.83
C THR A 215 -20.44 -12.06 7.68
N HIS A 216 -19.28 -11.41 7.47
CA HIS A 216 -17.99 -11.73 8.10
C HIS A 216 -17.49 -13.16 7.80
N ALA A 217 -18.03 -13.81 6.78
CA ALA A 217 -17.71 -15.18 6.42
C ALA A 217 -16.60 -15.25 5.35
N ILE A 218 -15.73 -16.24 5.43
CA ILE A 218 -14.83 -16.60 4.33
C ILE A 218 -15.68 -17.28 3.26
N VAL A 219 -15.81 -16.63 2.10
CA VAL A 219 -16.67 -17.08 0.98
C VAL A 219 -15.89 -17.72 -0.16
N ASN A 220 -14.60 -17.46 -0.27
CA ASN A 220 -13.71 -18.09 -1.25
C ASN A 220 -12.34 -18.36 -0.63
N GLU A 221 -11.73 -19.47 -1.06
CA GLU A 221 -10.32 -19.77 -0.90
C GLU A 221 -9.77 -20.19 -2.26
N ILE A 222 -8.82 -19.40 -2.80
CA ILE A 222 -8.28 -19.60 -4.14
C ILE A 222 -6.79 -19.87 -4.05
N LYS A 223 -6.38 -21.08 -4.48
CA LYS A 223 -4.98 -21.44 -4.66
C LYS A 223 -4.49 -20.93 -5.99
N LEU A 224 -3.30 -20.31 -6.01
CA LEU A 224 -2.66 -19.88 -7.24
C LEU A 224 -2.21 -21.08 -8.08
N PRO A 225 -2.10 -20.93 -9.41
CA PRO A 225 -1.67 -22.00 -10.30
C PRO A 225 -0.35 -22.64 -9.89
N GLU A 226 -0.24 -23.94 -10.11
CA GLU A 226 1.01 -24.65 -9.97
C GLU A 226 1.94 -24.30 -11.15
N VAL A 227 3.21 -24.11 -10.85
CA VAL A 227 4.26 -23.93 -11.86
C VAL A 227 5.26 -25.09 -11.76
N PRO A 228 6.04 -25.37 -12.83
CA PRO A 228 7.08 -26.40 -12.78
C PRO A 228 8.00 -26.21 -11.56
N ALA A 229 8.45 -27.32 -10.94
CA ALA A 229 9.30 -27.26 -9.75
C ALA A 229 10.58 -26.45 -9.96
N ALA A 230 11.16 -26.51 -11.15
CA ALA A 230 12.35 -25.75 -11.53
C ALA A 230 12.13 -24.23 -11.60
N GLU A 231 10.88 -23.77 -11.65
CA GLU A 231 10.51 -22.35 -11.65
C GLU A 231 10.09 -21.83 -10.27
N ARG A 232 10.03 -22.72 -9.26
CA ARG A 232 9.61 -22.36 -7.91
C ARG A 232 10.78 -21.89 -7.08
N VAL A 233 10.55 -20.81 -6.34
CA VAL A 233 11.41 -20.40 -5.24
C VAL A 233 10.90 -21.07 -3.97
N THR A 234 11.78 -21.77 -3.25
CA THR A 234 11.46 -22.49 -2.01
C THR A 234 12.13 -21.88 -0.80
N GLU A 235 13.21 -21.11 -1.01
CA GLU A 235 13.99 -20.48 0.05
C GLU A 235 13.61 -19.01 0.24
N GLY A 236 13.87 -18.47 1.42
CA GLY A 236 13.64 -17.05 1.72
C GLY A 236 12.17 -16.59 1.73
N LEU A 237 11.20 -17.52 1.67
CA LEU A 237 9.77 -17.18 1.65
C LEU A 237 9.24 -16.64 2.99
N GLN A 238 9.93 -16.92 4.09
CA GLN A 238 9.53 -16.48 5.44
C GLN A 238 8.08 -16.86 5.80
N GLY A 239 7.65 -18.09 5.42
CA GLY A 239 6.28 -18.55 5.60
C GLY A 239 5.24 -17.78 4.76
N SER A 240 5.66 -17.11 3.70
CA SER A 240 4.81 -16.27 2.86
C SER A 240 5.01 -16.63 1.37
N PRO A 241 4.46 -17.73 0.88
CA PRO A 241 4.59 -18.14 -0.52
C PRO A 241 3.84 -17.19 -1.47
N ALA A 242 2.83 -16.49 -0.99
CA ALA A 242 2.14 -15.41 -1.69
C ALA A 242 2.15 -14.14 -0.82
N HIS A 243 2.48 -12.97 -1.40
CA HIS A 243 2.57 -11.71 -0.67
C HIS A 243 2.45 -10.51 -1.63
N GLY A 244 1.34 -9.78 -1.53
CA GLY A 244 0.98 -8.62 -2.33
C GLY A 244 -0.35 -8.80 -3.07
N LEU A 245 -1.29 -7.90 -2.79
CA LEU A 245 -2.62 -7.82 -3.40
C LEU A 245 -2.95 -6.37 -3.74
N ALA A 246 -3.58 -6.14 -4.89
CA ALA A 246 -4.15 -4.84 -5.23
C ALA A 246 -5.35 -5.01 -6.16
N VAL A 247 -6.41 -4.24 -5.93
CA VAL A 247 -7.57 -4.12 -6.84
C VAL A 247 -7.39 -2.87 -7.68
N THR A 248 -7.62 -2.97 -8.99
CA THR A 248 -7.54 -1.81 -9.89
C THR A 248 -8.57 -0.74 -9.51
N PRO A 249 -8.29 0.56 -9.75
CA PRO A 249 -9.19 1.66 -9.36
C PRO A 249 -10.60 1.56 -9.94
N ASP A 250 -10.75 0.92 -11.10
CA ASP A 250 -12.06 0.62 -11.72
C ASP A 250 -12.79 -0.58 -11.10
N GLY A 251 -12.13 -1.28 -10.16
CA GLY A 251 -12.66 -2.48 -9.52
C GLY A 251 -12.72 -3.72 -10.40
N ALA A 252 -12.13 -3.70 -11.61
CA ALA A 252 -12.29 -4.78 -12.59
C ALA A 252 -11.29 -5.94 -12.43
N THR A 253 -10.12 -5.68 -11.85
CA THR A 253 -9.03 -6.66 -11.75
C THR A 253 -8.44 -6.71 -10.34
N LEU A 254 -8.28 -7.92 -9.81
CA LEU A 254 -7.47 -8.20 -8.63
C LEU A 254 -6.09 -8.70 -9.08
N CYS A 255 -5.05 -7.94 -8.77
CA CYS A 255 -3.65 -8.33 -8.95
C CYS A 255 -3.16 -9.10 -7.72
N VAL A 256 -2.56 -10.28 -7.93
CA VAL A 256 -2.13 -11.18 -6.85
C VAL A 256 -0.69 -11.63 -7.08
N LEU A 257 0.19 -11.40 -6.13
CA LEU A 257 1.59 -11.83 -6.22
C LEU A 257 1.80 -13.21 -5.60
N SER A 258 2.66 -14.00 -6.24
CA SER A 258 3.26 -15.20 -5.67
C SER A 258 4.78 -15.04 -5.60
N LYS A 259 5.32 -15.02 -4.38
CA LYS A 259 6.78 -15.08 -4.14
C LYS A 259 7.34 -16.42 -4.61
N MET A 260 6.62 -17.51 -4.31
CA MET A 260 6.99 -18.86 -4.69
C MET A 260 7.09 -19.03 -6.21
N ASN A 261 6.13 -18.47 -6.95
CA ASN A 261 6.06 -18.63 -8.41
C ASN A 261 6.80 -17.51 -9.17
N THR A 262 7.28 -16.46 -8.48
CA THR A 262 7.88 -15.27 -9.11
C THR A 262 6.96 -14.65 -10.17
N ARG A 263 5.67 -14.50 -9.82
CA ARG A 263 4.63 -14.04 -10.75
C ARG A 263 3.64 -13.09 -10.12
N ILE A 264 3.05 -12.27 -10.98
CA ILE A 264 1.80 -11.56 -10.74
C ILE A 264 0.70 -12.24 -11.54
N TYR A 265 -0.44 -12.50 -10.90
CA TYR A 265 -1.65 -13.09 -11.48
C TYR A 265 -2.75 -12.04 -11.54
N PHE A 266 -3.59 -12.10 -12.57
CA PHE A 266 -4.71 -11.18 -12.79
C PHE A 266 -6.01 -11.94 -12.74
N TYR A 267 -6.89 -11.56 -11.81
CA TYR A 267 -8.22 -12.16 -11.65
C TYR A 267 -9.28 -11.13 -11.99
N SER A 268 -10.27 -11.52 -12.81
CA SER A 268 -11.43 -10.67 -13.07
C SER A 268 -12.29 -10.49 -11.82
N MET A 269 -12.87 -9.32 -11.67
CA MET A 269 -13.80 -9.01 -10.59
C MET A 269 -15.22 -8.86 -11.14
N PRO A 270 -16.28 -9.26 -10.41
CA PRO A 270 -16.25 -9.90 -9.09
C PRO A 270 -16.08 -11.42 -9.13
N ALA A 271 -15.99 -12.04 -10.32
CA ALA A 271 -16.05 -13.49 -10.51
C ALA A 271 -14.80 -14.25 -10.03
N LEU A 272 -13.68 -13.56 -9.82
CA LEU A 272 -12.39 -14.13 -9.44
C LEU A 272 -11.90 -15.21 -10.42
N THR A 273 -12.11 -14.99 -11.72
CA THR A 273 -11.62 -15.87 -12.78
C THR A 273 -10.23 -15.42 -13.21
N LEU A 274 -9.27 -16.34 -13.24
CA LEU A 274 -7.92 -16.06 -13.72
C LEU A 274 -7.94 -15.62 -15.19
N GLN A 275 -7.36 -14.46 -15.48
CA GLN A 275 -7.29 -13.86 -16.82
C GLN A 275 -5.91 -14.00 -17.44
N GLY A 276 -4.86 -14.06 -16.63
CA GLY A 276 -3.48 -14.17 -17.08
C GLY A 276 -2.47 -14.02 -15.97
N GLU A 277 -1.21 -14.08 -16.37
CA GLU A 277 -0.08 -13.91 -15.46
C GLU A 277 1.10 -13.22 -16.17
N SER A 278 2.03 -12.67 -15.40
CA SER A 278 3.34 -12.23 -15.87
C SER A 278 4.44 -12.68 -14.93
N LYS A 279 5.59 -13.07 -15.48
CA LYS A 279 6.81 -13.21 -14.66
C LYS A 279 7.25 -11.84 -14.18
N VAL A 280 7.85 -11.79 -12.98
CA VAL A 280 8.43 -10.61 -12.36
C VAL A 280 9.80 -10.98 -11.77
N GLY A 281 10.46 -10.05 -11.09
CA GLY A 281 11.71 -10.34 -10.41
C GLY A 281 11.58 -11.33 -9.25
N HIS A 282 12.69 -11.67 -8.61
CA HIS A 282 12.72 -12.64 -7.52
C HIS A 282 12.09 -12.09 -6.23
N HIS A 283 11.37 -12.93 -5.51
CA HIS A 283 10.67 -12.62 -4.26
C HIS A 283 9.79 -11.36 -4.39
N PRO A 284 8.81 -11.33 -5.32
CA PRO A 284 7.88 -10.22 -5.40
C PRO A 284 7.11 -10.11 -4.08
N ASP A 285 7.24 -8.95 -3.40
CA ASP A 285 6.79 -8.80 -2.02
C ASP A 285 5.62 -7.82 -1.88
N TRP A 286 5.46 -6.88 -2.80
CA TRP A 286 4.37 -5.91 -2.76
C TRP A 286 4.00 -5.39 -4.13
N VAL A 287 2.78 -4.90 -4.27
CA VAL A 287 2.27 -4.29 -5.50
C VAL A 287 1.47 -3.04 -5.20
N THR A 288 1.73 -1.98 -5.95
CA THR A 288 0.88 -0.79 -6.03
C THR A 288 0.53 -0.49 -7.48
N LEU A 289 -0.51 0.30 -7.69
CA LEU A 289 -1.06 0.60 -9.02
C LEU A 289 -0.98 2.09 -9.31
N THR A 290 -0.86 2.45 -10.58
CA THR A 290 -1.08 3.84 -11.01
C THR A 290 -2.56 4.22 -10.84
N PRO A 291 -2.88 5.51 -10.60
CA PRO A 291 -4.25 5.97 -10.41
C PRO A 291 -5.19 5.72 -11.60
N ASP A 292 -4.63 5.60 -12.81
CA ASP A 292 -5.37 5.26 -14.04
C ASP A 292 -5.60 3.75 -14.20
N GLY A 293 -5.08 2.91 -13.28
CA GLY A 293 -5.22 1.47 -13.32
C GLY A 293 -4.46 0.76 -14.46
N LYS A 294 -3.60 1.45 -15.20
CA LYS A 294 -2.93 0.85 -16.36
C LYS A 294 -1.66 0.09 -16.03
N ARG A 295 -0.97 0.48 -14.96
CA ARG A 295 0.31 -0.12 -14.57
C ARG A 295 0.30 -0.60 -13.13
N ALA A 296 0.94 -1.75 -12.90
CA ALA A 296 1.30 -2.24 -11.57
C ALA A 296 2.83 -2.13 -11.40
N TYR A 297 3.23 -1.75 -10.20
CA TYR A 297 4.62 -1.67 -9.77
C TYR A 297 4.84 -2.73 -8.70
N VAL A 298 5.70 -3.71 -8.98
CA VAL A 298 5.94 -4.87 -8.12
C VAL A 298 7.33 -4.76 -7.49
N ALA A 299 7.39 -4.68 -6.17
CA ALA A 299 8.64 -4.69 -5.42
C ALA A 299 9.22 -6.10 -5.37
N ASN A 300 10.40 -6.32 -5.94
CA ASN A 300 11.08 -7.61 -6.03
C ASN A 300 12.22 -7.67 -5.02
N ALA A 301 11.92 -8.10 -3.80
CA ALA A 301 12.86 -8.08 -2.67
C ALA A 301 14.14 -8.89 -2.91
N GLY A 302 14.08 -9.94 -3.72
CA GLY A 302 15.21 -10.82 -4.02
C GLY A 302 16.07 -10.39 -5.21
N SER A 303 15.65 -9.37 -5.98
CA SER A 303 16.40 -8.87 -7.13
C SER A 303 16.69 -7.37 -7.11
N ASN A 304 16.41 -6.68 -5.99
CA ASN A 304 16.65 -5.24 -5.81
C ASN A 304 16.09 -4.41 -6.97
N SER A 305 14.88 -4.74 -7.41
CA SER A 305 14.23 -4.11 -8.54
C SER A 305 12.73 -3.90 -8.31
N VAL A 306 12.13 -3.05 -9.13
CA VAL A 306 10.68 -2.90 -9.25
C VAL A 306 10.28 -3.27 -10.66
N SER A 307 9.45 -4.31 -10.82
CA SER A 307 8.85 -4.66 -12.10
C SER A 307 7.70 -3.70 -12.44
N VAL A 308 7.68 -3.19 -13.65
CA VAL A 308 6.59 -2.37 -14.19
C VAL A 308 5.75 -3.24 -15.11
N ILE A 309 4.49 -3.41 -14.79
CA ILE A 309 3.58 -4.32 -15.48
C ILE A 309 2.50 -3.54 -16.21
N ASP A 310 2.27 -3.86 -17.48
CA ASP A 310 1.07 -3.47 -18.22
C ASP A 310 -0.06 -4.42 -17.82
N ILE A 311 -1.07 -3.88 -17.13
CA ILE A 311 -2.17 -4.68 -16.59
C ILE A 311 -3.04 -5.24 -17.70
N ALA A 312 -3.34 -4.45 -18.73
CA ALA A 312 -4.20 -4.89 -19.83
C ALA A 312 -3.53 -5.95 -20.73
N ALA A 313 -2.20 -5.84 -20.92
CA ALA A 313 -1.43 -6.79 -21.70
C ALA A 313 -0.92 -7.99 -20.89
N HIS A 314 -1.08 -8.01 -19.56
CA HIS A 314 -0.57 -9.02 -18.63
C HIS A 314 0.94 -9.30 -18.86
N ARG A 315 1.74 -8.25 -19.00
CA ARG A 315 3.18 -8.41 -19.28
C ARG A 315 4.04 -7.38 -18.59
N GLU A 316 5.26 -7.77 -18.27
CA GLU A 316 6.30 -6.87 -17.80
C GLU A 316 6.76 -5.93 -18.94
N ILE A 317 6.82 -4.62 -18.62
CA ILE A 317 7.37 -3.59 -19.53
C ILE A 317 8.86 -3.45 -19.31
N THR A 318 9.28 -3.33 -18.05
CA THR A 318 10.68 -3.12 -17.63
C THR A 318 10.87 -3.44 -16.17
N GLN A 319 12.13 -3.55 -15.74
CA GLN A 319 12.52 -3.56 -14.33
C GLN A 319 13.35 -2.31 -14.02
N ILE A 320 13.06 -1.66 -12.91
CA ILE A 320 13.74 -0.47 -12.42
C ILE A 320 14.66 -0.91 -11.27
N PRO A 321 15.98 -0.73 -11.37
CA PRO A 321 16.88 -0.95 -10.24
C PRO A 321 16.56 0.01 -9.09
N VAL A 322 16.50 -0.51 -7.86
CA VAL A 322 16.24 0.26 -6.63
C VAL A 322 17.21 -0.17 -5.53
N GLY A 323 17.02 0.32 -4.31
CA GLY A 323 17.84 -0.06 -3.16
C GLY A 323 17.68 -1.53 -2.74
N GLN A 324 18.34 -1.90 -1.67
CA GLN A 324 18.42 -3.29 -1.22
C GLN A 324 17.13 -3.75 -0.53
N VAL A 325 16.68 -4.94 -0.90
CA VAL A 325 15.47 -5.59 -0.37
C VAL A 325 14.25 -4.68 -0.44
N PRO A 326 13.81 -4.27 -1.66
CA PRO A 326 12.59 -3.50 -1.84
C PRO A 326 11.39 -4.29 -1.29
N LYS A 327 10.76 -3.76 -0.24
CA LYS A 327 9.73 -4.48 0.52
C LYS A 327 8.33 -4.05 0.13
N ARG A 328 8.04 -2.76 0.25
CA ARG A 328 6.71 -2.22 0.01
C ARG A 328 6.78 -1.04 -0.92
N ASN A 329 5.71 -0.85 -1.64
CA ASN A 329 5.52 0.35 -2.41
C ASN A 329 4.09 0.90 -2.25
N SER A 330 3.95 2.17 -2.50
CA SER A 330 2.67 2.87 -2.50
C SER A 330 2.65 3.96 -3.57
N THR A 331 1.47 4.42 -3.92
CA THR A 331 1.30 5.50 -4.89
C THR A 331 1.02 6.80 -4.17
N ALA A 332 1.83 7.82 -4.44
CA ALA A 332 1.67 9.19 -3.96
C ALA A 332 1.20 10.10 -5.10
N ILE A 333 0.28 11.01 -4.80
CA ILE A 333 -0.18 12.06 -5.71
C ILE A 333 0.27 13.40 -5.11
N LEU A 334 1.22 14.05 -5.76
CA LEU A 334 1.81 15.31 -5.31
C LEU A 334 1.07 16.50 -5.95
N PRO A 335 0.96 17.64 -5.23
CA PRO A 335 0.30 18.83 -5.75
C PRO A 335 0.99 19.49 -6.94
#